data_d839760c66cb705b1ca8fac2fd3af612
#
_entry.id   d839760c66cb705b1ca8fac2fd3af612
#
_cell.length_a   1.000
_cell.length_b   1.000
_cell.length_c   1.000
_cell.angle_alpha   90.00
_cell.angle_beta   90.00
_cell.angle_gamma   90.00
#
_symmetry.space_group_name_H-M   'P 1'
#
loop_
_entity.id
_entity.type
_entity.pdbx_description
1 polymer ?
#
loop_
_entity_poly.entity_id
_entity_poly.type
_entity_poly.pdbx_seq_one_letter_code
_entity_poly.pdbx_strand_id
1 'polypeptide(L)'
;MTPDLQEAGAALLDRHLRQQVASPAGGASFGRVVHARQPDFAHGVALYLDDISVSFDGFKALNNLSLAVDVGELRCIIGPNGAGKTTMMDVITGKTRPDSGHAHFGSNIDLLRLREPQIVRAGICRKFQKPTVYEELSVFENLELALVNDRGVRAALFAKLSATQRERIAEILQLVHLLPEAHRIAGLLSHGQKQWLEIGMLLAQEPVLLLLDEPVAGMTDEETERTAELFLTLVGKHSLVVVEHDMKFVDMLTQGRRKVTVLHEGSVLAEGTLAEVQSNTQVIDVYLGR
;
A
#
# COMPACT_ATOMS: atom_id res chain seq x y z
N MET A 1 20.04 15.99 12.24
CA MET A 1 19.00 15.27 11.48
C MET A 1 19.52 15.03 10.10
N THR A 2 19.60 13.80 9.73
CA THR A 2 20.80 13.31 9.07
C THR A 2 20.69 13.35 7.56
N PRO A 3 21.66 14.00 6.86
CA PRO A 3 21.84 13.89 5.39
C PRO A 3 22.13 12.46 4.95
N ASP A 4 22.42 11.56 5.89
CA ASP A 4 22.92 10.20 5.68
C ASP A 4 21.96 9.25 4.96
N LEU A 5 20.64 9.39 5.12
CA LEU A 5 19.68 8.45 4.53
C LEU A 5 19.38 8.77 3.06
N GLN A 6 19.39 10.06 2.68
CA GLN A 6 19.26 10.45 1.26
C GLN A 6 20.53 10.12 0.47
N GLU A 7 21.71 10.37 1.05
CA GLU A 7 22.98 9.99 0.42
C GLU A 7 23.17 8.48 0.34
N ALA A 8 22.76 7.73 1.36
CA ALA A 8 22.80 6.28 1.33
C ALA A 8 21.85 5.68 0.26
N GLY A 9 20.64 6.23 0.15
CA GLY A 9 19.68 5.83 -0.89
C GLY A 9 20.17 6.13 -2.31
N ALA A 10 20.69 7.35 -2.52
CA ALA A 10 21.26 7.77 -3.81
C ALA A 10 22.51 6.95 -4.18
N ALA A 11 23.39 6.66 -3.22
CA ALA A 11 24.58 5.84 -3.44
C ALA A 11 24.26 4.38 -3.77
N LEU A 12 23.19 3.82 -3.17
CA LEU A 12 22.69 2.49 -3.47
C LEU A 12 22.08 2.42 -4.87
N LEU A 13 21.29 3.43 -5.24
CA LEU A 13 20.68 3.54 -6.57
C LEU A 13 21.74 3.66 -7.66
N ASP A 14 22.75 4.52 -7.48
CA ASP A 14 23.85 4.70 -8.44
C ASP A 14 24.68 3.42 -8.62
N ARG A 15 24.92 2.66 -7.55
CA ARG A 15 25.61 1.37 -7.59
C ARG A 15 24.78 0.34 -8.35
N HIS A 16 23.46 0.35 -8.18
CA HIS A 16 22.55 -0.62 -8.83
C HIS A 16 22.37 -0.32 -10.32
N LEU A 17 22.28 0.98 -10.70
CA LEU A 17 22.23 1.41 -12.09
C LEU A 17 23.50 1.05 -12.85
N ARG A 18 24.67 1.19 -12.24
CA ARG A 18 25.96 0.79 -12.86
C ARG A 18 26.07 -0.72 -13.08
N GLN A 19 25.47 -1.54 -12.22
CA GLN A 19 25.45 -3.01 -12.42
C GLN A 19 24.48 -3.45 -13.53
N GLN A 20 23.39 -2.71 -13.78
CA GLN A 20 22.45 -3.04 -14.87
C GLN A 20 22.97 -2.65 -16.27
N VAL A 21 23.82 -1.63 -16.36
CA VAL A 21 24.44 -1.19 -17.64
C VAL A 21 25.51 -2.17 -18.15
N ALA A 22 26.02 -3.06 -17.29
CA ALA A 22 27.09 -4.00 -17.62
C ALA A 22 26.60 -5.36 -18.19
N SER A 23 25.29 -5.54 -18.46
CA SER A 23 24.79 -6.79 -19.07
C SER A 23 24.62 -6.64 -20.59
N PRO A 24 25.23 -7.56 -21.40
CA PRO A 24 25.18 -7.44 -22.85
C PRO A 24 23.79 -7.74 -23.41
N ALA A 25 23.44 -6.97 -24.44
CA ALA A 25 22.22 -7.12 -25.22
C ALA A 25 22.10 -8.52 -25.82
N GLY A 26 21.06 -9.23 -25.49
CA GLY A 26 20.72 -10.55 -26.04
C GLY A 26 19.25 -10.65 -26.42
N GLY A 27 18.99 -10.69 -27.71
CA GLY A 27 17.91 -11.31 -28.47
C GLY A 27 16.48 -11.27 -27.94
N ALA A 28 15.58 -10.68 -28.72
CA ALA A 28 14.14 -10.79 -28.56
C ALA A 28 13.72 -12.28 -28.55
N SER A 29 13.13 -12.73 -27.44
CA SER A 29 12.38 -13.98 -27.39
C SER A 29 10.94 -13.70 -26.95
N PHE A 30 10.02 -13.88 -27.87
CA PHE A 30 8.57 -13.95 -27.59
C PHE A 30 8.33 -15.09 -26.59
N GLY A 31 7.63 -14.81 -25.49
CA GLY A 31 7.02 -15.85 -24.65
C GLY A 31 7.69 -16.17 -23.30
N ARG A 32 8.64 -15.40 -22.76
CA ARG A 32 9.06 -15.56 -21.37
C ARG A 32 8.06 -14.92 -20.44
N VAL A 33 7.33 -15.73 -19.69
CA VAL A 33 6.69 -15.31 -18.44
C VAL A 33 7.83 -14.83 -17.53
N VAL A 34 7.95 -13.52 -17.37
CA VAL A 34 8.88 -12.94 -16.40
C VAL A 34 8.30 -13.28 -15.03
N HIS A 35 8.86 -14.30 -14.37
CA HIS A 35 8.60 -14.50 -12.95
C HIS A 35 9.10 -13.25 -12.25
N ALA A 36 8.20 -12.53 -11.58
CA ALA A 36 8.58 -11.42 -10.73
C ALA A 36 9.65 -11.96 -9.77
N ARG A 37 10.84 -11.34 -9.74
CA ARG A 37 11.86 -11.68 -8.76
C ARG A 37 11.27 -11.44 -7.40
N GLN A 38 11.53 -12.29 -6.43
CA GLN A 38 11.15 -12.01 -5.04
C GLN A 38 11.80 -10.69 -4.63
N PRO A 39 11.06 -9.80 -3.94
CA PRO A 39 11.62 -8.54 -3.50
C PRO A 39 12.76 -8.78 -2.51
N ASP A 40 13.85 -8.02 -2.66
CA ASP A 40 14.99 -8.06 -1.76
C ASP A 40 14.91 -6.87 -0.79
N PHE A 41 14.76 -7.17 0.50
CA PHE A 41 14.62 -6.19 1.57
C PHE A 41 15.87 -6.12 2.47
N ALA A 42 17.03 -6.62 2.03
CA ALA A 42 18.25 -6.64 2.83
C ALA A 42 18.69 -5.25 3.34
N HIS A 43 18.23 -4.18 2.69
CA HIS A 43 18.54 -2.79 3.05
C HIS A 43 17.45 -2.11 3.93
N GLY A 44 16.43 -2.85 4.36
CA GLY A 44 15.41 -2.36 5.26
C GLY A 44 14.33 -1.46 4.63
N VAL A 45 14.44 -1.10 3.34
CA VAL A 45 13.46 -0.26 2.63
C VAL A 45 12.50 -1.15 1.87
N ALA A 46 11.19 -0.96 2.08
CA ALA A 46 10.13 -1.65 1.36
C ALA A 46 9.76 -0.92 0.06
N LEU A 47 9.57 0.40 0.12
CA LEU A 47 9.19 1.22 -1.02
C LEU A 47 10.09 2.44 -1.11
N TYR A 48 10.57 2.75 -2.31
CA TYR A 48 11.35 3.95 -2.60
C TYR A 48 10.84 4.61 -3.87
N LEU A 49 10.38 5.86 -3.73
CA LEU A 49 10.04 6.76 -4.81
C LEU A 49 11.10 7.86 -4.87
N ASP A 50 11.58 8.19 -6.07
CA ASP A 50 12.64 9.15 -6.28
C ASP A 50 12.29 10.08 -7.45
N ASP A 51 12.15 11.38 -7.15
CA ASP A 51 11.85 12.44 -8.10
C ASP A 51 10.66 12.15 -9.05
N ILE A 52 9.64 11.46 -8.55
CA ILE A 52 8.44 11.11 -9.30
C ILE A 52 7.67 12.38 -9.69
N SER A 53 7.49 12.58 -11.00
CA SER A 53 6.64 13.64 -11.53
C SER A 53 5.55 13.07 -12.44
N VAL A 54 4.32 13.59 -12.29
CA VAL A 54 3.15 13.19 -13.08
C VAL A 54 2.38 14.44 -13.46
N SER A 55 2.06 14.58 -14.74
CA SER A 55 1.24 15.67 -15.26
C SER A 55 0.01 15.14 -15.99
N PHE A 56 -1.15 15.78 -15.77
CA PHE A 56 -2.39 15.53 -16.50
C PHE A 56 -2.83 16.82 -17.16
N ASP A 57 -2.89 16.87 -18.48
CA ASP A 57 -3.35 18.04 -19.26
C ASP A 57 -2.68 19.37 -18.85
N GLY A 58 -1.38 19.30 -18.51
CA GLY A 58 -0.58 20.46 -18.07
C GLY A 58 -0.64 20.76 -16.58
N PHE A 59 -1.51 20.08 -15.80
CA PHE A 59 -1.53 20.16 -14.35
C PHE A 59 -0.56 19.15 -13.76
N LYS A 60 0.40 19.60 -12.96
CA LYS A 60 1.31 18.72 -12.21
C LYS A 60 0.62 18.13 -11.00
N ALA A 61 0.27 16.86 -11.07
CA ALA A 61 -0.31 16.11 -9.95
C ALA A 61 0.75 15.59 -8.96
N LEU A 62 1.94 15.23 -9.46
CA LEU A 62 3.13 14.99 -8.66
C LEU A 62 4.28 15.83 -9.22
N ASN A 63 5.09 16.39 -8.33
CA ASN A 63 6.17 17.29 -8.64
C ASN A 63 7.42 16.93 -7.84
N ASN A 64 8.31 16.14 -8.44
CA ASN A 64 9.54 15.64 -7.85
C ASN A 64 9.31 14.98 -6.47
N LEU A 65 8.28 14.13 -6.37
CA LEU A 65 7.92 13.43 -5.16
C LEU A 65 8.99 12.38 -4.83
N SER A 66 9.63 12.51 -3.67
CA SER A 66 10.53 11.49 -3.12
C SER A 66 10.01 11.02 -1.77
N LEU A 67 9.90 9.69 -1.59
CA LEU A 67 9.37 9.06 -0.38
C LEU A 67 10.02 7.69 -0.18
N ALA A 68 10.45 7.40 1.04
CA ALA A 68 10.90 6.07 1.44
C ALA A 68 10.02 5.51 2.56
N VAL A 69 9.66 4.24 2.47
CA VAL A 69 8.92 3.50 3.51
C VAL A 69 9.72 2.26 3.87
N ASP A 70 10.00 2.07 5.15
CA ASP A 70 10.79 0.96 5.64
C ASP A 70 9.96 -0.34 5.74
N VAL A 71 10.65 -1.47 5.78
CA VAL A 71 10.01 -2.78 5.99
C VAL A 71 9.34 -2.82 7.36
N GLY A 72 8.06 -3.20 7.39
CA GLY A 72 7.27 -3.27 8.63
C GLY A 72 6.87 -1.90 9.20
N GLU A 73 7.15 -0.82 8.49
CA GLU A 73 6.76 0.53 8.90
C GLU A 73 5.25 0.76 8.66
N LEU A 74 4.61 1.50 9.56
CA LEU A 74 3.32 2.16 9.33
C LEU A 74 3.60 3.64 9.10
N ARG A 75 3.33 4.11 7.88
CA ARG A 75 3.46 5.48 7.44
C ARG A 75 2.08 6.09 7.19
N CYS A 76 1.73 7.15 7.90
CA CYS A 76 0.57 7.95 7.58
C CYS A 76 0.93 9.06 6.58
N ILE A 77 0.08 9.23 5.57
CA ILE A 77 0.22 10.30 4.56
C ILE A 77 -1.01 11.17 4.64
N ILE A 78 -0.80 12.45 4.94
CA ILE A 78 -1.85 13.45 5.03
C ILE A 78 -1.61 14.56 4.02
N GLY A 79 -2.62 15.41 3.82
CA GLY A 79 -2.53 16.56 2.90
C GLY A 79 -3.89 16.96 2.40
N PRO A 80 -4.05 18.18 1.88
CA PRO A 80 -5.32 18.65 1.33
C PRO A 80 -5.77 17.85 0.12
N ASN A 81 -7.01 18.07 -0.31
CA ASN A 81 -7.50 17.52 -1.56
C ASN A 81 -6.68 18.08 -2.74
N GLY A 82 -6.34 17.22 -3.69
CA GLY A 82 -5.46 17.60 -4.80
C GLY A 82 -3.95 17.59 -4.48
N ALA A 83 -3.53 17.25 -3.25
CA ALA A 83 -2.10 17.17 -2.89
C ALA A 83 -1.30 16.07 -3.61
N GLY A 84 -1.95 15.20 -4.40
CA GLY A 84 -1.27 14.13 -5.14
C GLY A 84 -1.33 12.75 -4.47
N LYS A 85 -2.01 12.60 -3.32
CA LYS A 85 -2.05 11.35 -2.55
C LYS A 85 -2.52 10.13 -3.37
N THR A 86 -3.65 10.26 -4.05
CA THR A 86 -4.20 9.19 -4.91
C THR A 86 -3.30 8.92 -6.12
N THR A 87 -2.75 9.97 -6.76
CA THR A 87 -1.83 9.84 -7.89
C THR A 87 -0.55 9.11 -7.49
N MET A 88 -0.01 9.39 -6.30
CA MET A 88 1.13 8.66 -5.74
C MET A 88 0.80 7.15 -5.61
N MET A 89 -0.34 6.81 -5.03
CA MET A 89 -0.77 5.41 -4.93
C MET A 89 -1.00 4.76 -6.31
N ASP A 90 -1.53 5.52 -7.28
CA ASP A 90 -1.73 5.06 -8.65
C ASP A 90 -0.40 4.78 -9.36
N VAL A 91 0.66 5.55 -9.07
CA VAL A 91 2.03 5.27 -9.56
C VAL A 91 2.56 3.98 -8.94
N ILE A 92 2.46 3.82 -7.62
CA ILE A 92 2.97 2.63 -6.91
C ILE A 92 2.28 1.36 -7.42
N THR A 93 0.99 1.41 -7.71
CA THR A 93 0.21 0.26 -8.20
C THR A 93 0.30 0.06 -9.71
N GLY A 94 0.98 0.95 -10.44
CA GLY A 94 1.17 0.85 -11.91
C GLY A 94 -0.01 1.29 -12.75
N LYS A 95 -1.04 1.85 -12.13
CA LYS A 95 -2.22 2.42 -12.80
C LYS A 95 -1.89 3.72 -13.54
N THR A 96 -0.96 4.51 -12.99
CA THR A 96 -0.44 5.73 -13.61
C THR A 96 1.04 5.58 -13.86
N ARG A 97 1.52 5.95 -15.07
CA ARG A 97 2.95 6.02 -15.38
C ARG A 97 3.44 7.44 -15.15
N PRO A 98 4.54 7.64 -14.38
CA PRO A 98 5.11 8.96 -14.21
C PRO A 98 5.80 9.44 -15.48
N ASP A 99 5.90 10.76 -15.63
CA ASP A 99 6.65 11.43 -16.71
C ASP A 99 8.16 11.29 -16.48
N SER A 100 8.59 11.30 -15.19
CA SER A 100 9.99 11.15 -14.78
C SER A 100 10.09 10.56 -13.37
N GLY A 101 11.29 10.15 -12.98
CA GLY A 101 11.61 9.58 -11.68
C GLY A 101 11.68 8.07 -11.67
N HIS A 102 11.89 7.51 -10.48
CA HIS A 102 12.07 6.08 -10.27
C HIS A 102 11.18 5.58 -9.12
N ALA A 103 10.67 4.34 -9.24
CA ALA A 103 9.86 3.69 -8.21
C ALA A 103 10.34 2.26 -8.00
N HIS A 104 10.83 1.96 -6.81
CA HIS A 104 11.39 0.66 -6.46
C HIS A 104 10.65 0.01 -5.29
N PHE A 105 10.45 -1.30 -5.38
CA PHE A 105 9.97 -2.13 -4.29
C PHE A 105 11.06 -3.10 -3.87
N GLY A 106 11.50 -2.98 -2.62
CA GLY A 106 12.79 -3.53 -2.21
C GLY A 106 13.95 -2.92 -3.03
N SER A 107 15.11 -3.57 -3.01
CA SER A 107 16.30 -3.09 -3.73
C SER A 107 16.34 -3.51 -5.20
N ASN A 108 15.46 -4.40 -5.66
CA ASN A 108 15.62 -5.12 -6.93
C ASN A 108 14.41 -5.09 -7.87
N ILE A 109 13.26 -4.53 -7.46
CA ILE A 109 12.05 -4.49 -8.29
C ILE A 109 11.76 -3.06 -8.71
N ASP A 110 11.90 -2.77 -10.01
CA ASP A 110 11.48 -1.52 -10.64
C ASP A 110 9.98 -1.62 -10.96
N LEU A 111 9.15 -0.88 -10.20
CA LEU A 111 7.69 -0.88 -10.34
C LEU A 111 7.25 -0.32 -11.69
N LEU A 112 8.01 0.61 -12.27
CA LEU A 112 7.66 1.24 -13.54
C LEU A 112 7.76 0.29 -14.74
N ARG A 113 8.39 -0.86 -14.57
CA ARG A 113 8.48 -1.92 -15.58
C ARG A 113 7.43 -3.00 -15.43
N LEU A 114 6.66 -2.97 -14.34
CA LEU A 114 5.64 -3.97 -14.06
C LEU A 114 4.25 -3.49 -14.47
N ARG A 115 3.34 -4.44 -14.71
CA ARG A 115 1.90 -4.20 -14.85
C ARG A 115 1.22 -4.43 -13.49
N GLU A 116 0.05 -3.85 -13.27
CA GLU A 116 -0.73 -3.99 -12.03
C GLU A 116 -0.78 -5.44 -11.48
N PRO A 117 -1.11 -6.49 -12.26
CA PRO A 117 -1.14 -7.86 -11.74
C PRO A 117 0.24 -8.40 -11.29
N GLN A 118 1.34 -7.87 -11.85
CA GLN A 118 2.70 -8.25 -11.46
C GLN A 118 3.11 -7.56 -10.16
N ILE A 119 2.67 -6.30 -9.96
CA ILE A 119 2.88 -5.53 -8.73
C ILE A 119 2.16 -6.21 -7.55
N VAL A 120 0.90 -6.63 -7.75
CA VAL A 120 0.16 -7.40 -6.74
C VAL A 120 0.89 -8.70 -6.41
N ARG A 121 1.39 -9.44 -7.41
CA ARG A 121 2.17 -10.67 -7.18
C ARG A 121 3.52 -10.43 -6.51
N ALA A 122 4.08 -9.24 -6.65
CA ALA A 122 5.30 -8.86 -5.94
C ALA A 122 5.04 -8.59 -4.45
N GLY A 123 3.78 -8.45 -4.03
CA GLY A 123 3.36 -8.27 -2.66
C GLY A 123 2.87 -6.86 -2.30
N ILE A 124 2.49 -6.04 -3.29
CA ILE A 124 1.86 -4.74 -3.04
C ILE A 124 0.36 -4.86 -3.30
N CYS A 125 -0.44 -4.65 -2.26
CA CYS A 125 -1.91 -4.62 -2.35
C CYS A 125 -2.44 -3.25 -1.97
N ARG A 126 -3.53 -2.84 -2.63
CA ARG A 126 -4.19 -1.56 -2.35
C ARG A 126 -5.66 -1.77 -2.03
N LYS A 127 -6.10 -1.14 -0.94
CA LYS A 127 -7.51 -0.91 -0.63
C LYS A 127 -7.96 0.38 -1.30
N PHE A 128 -9.03 0.30 -2.08
CA PHE A 128 -9.65 1.47 -2.69
C PHE A 128 -10.68 2.10 -1.73
N GLN A 129 -11.10 3.34 -2.00
CA GLN A 129 -12.08 4.06 -1.16
C GLN A 129 -13.43 3.33 -1.08
N LYS A 130 -13.89 2.72 -2.18
CA LYS A 130 -15.14 1.94 -2.18
C LYS A 130 -14.83 0.47 -1.96
N PRO A 131 -15.49 -0.22 -1.02
CA PRO A 131 -15.30 -1.65 -0.81
C PRO A 131 -15.59 -2.46 -2.07
N THR A 132 -14.68 -3.37 -2.42
CA THR A 132 -14.78 -4.25 -3.58
C THR A 132 -15.03 -5.69 -3.14
N VAL A 133 -16.17 -5.91 -2.46
CA VAL A 133 -16.59 -7.24 -2.01
C VAL A 133 -17.61 -7.83 -2.98
N TYR A 134 -17.65 -9.15 -3.09
CA TYR A 134 -18.65 -9.88 -3.84
C TYR A 134 -19.92 -10.01 -2.98
N GLU A 135 -20.88 -9.12 -3.18
CA GLU A 135 -22.04 -8.96 -2.31
C GLU A 135 -22.98 -10.17 -2.28
N GLU A 136 -23.00 -10.98 -3.34
CA GLU A 136 -23.83 -12.19 -3.44
C GLU A 136 -23.21 -13.42 -2.75
N LEU A 137 -21.93 -13.35 -2.41
CA LEU A 137 -21.19 -14.41 -1.74
C LEU A 137 -21.18 -14.20 -0.22
N SER A 138 -20.99 -15.30 0.52
CA SER A 138 -20.74 -15.21 1.95
C SER A 138 -19.37 -14.55 2.25
N VAL A 139 -19.19 -14.11 3.48
CA VAL A 139 -17.93 -13.57 3.98
C VAL A 139 -16.78 -14.57 3.79
N PHE A 140 -17.05 -15.84 4.08
CA PHE A 140 -16.07 -16.93 3.90
C PHE A 140 -15.69 -17.11 2.43
N GLU A 141 -16.66 -17.15 1.51
CA GLU A 141 -16.43 -17.32 0.07
C GLU A 141 -15.66 -16.14 -0.53
N ASN A 142 -15.89 -14.91 -0.05
CA ASN A 142 -15.08 -13.76 -0.44
C ASN A 142 -13.59 -13.96 -0.12
N LEU A 143 -13.28 -14.46 1.09
CA LEU A 143 -11.91 -14.77 1.48
C LEU A 143 -11.34 -15.96 0.72
N GLU A 144 -12.14 -16.99 0.45
CA GLU A 144 -11.75 -18.14 -0.38
C GLU A 144 -11.27 -17.70 -1.77
N LEU A 145 -12.00 -16.79 -2.41
CA LEU A 145 -11.63 -16.25 -3.73
C LEU A 145 -10.37 -15.38 -3.67
N ALA A 146 -10.12 -14.73 -2.53
CA ALA A 146 -8.96 -13.85 -2.35
C ALA A 146 -7.67 -14.60 -2.03
N LEU A 147 -7.73 -15.86 -1.58
CA LEU A 147 -6.53 -16.63 -1.26
C LEU A 147 -5.60 -16.76 -2.47
N VAL A 148 -4.31 -16.74 -2.19
CA VAL A 148 -3.27 -17.08 -3.17
C VAL A 148 -3.41 -18.56 -3.51
N ASN A 149 -3.98 -18.84 -4.66
CA ASN A 149 -4.12 -20.21 -5.18
C ASN A 149 -3.35 -20.37 -6.48
N ASP A 150 -2.91 -21.59 -6.74
CA ASP A 150 -2.37 -21.96 -8.05
C ASP A 150 -3.48 -21.89 -9.10
N ARG A 151 -3.51 -20.81 -9.90
CA ARG A 151 -4.63 -20.43 -10.80
C ARG A 151 -4.65 -21.22 -12.11
N GLY A 152 -4.27 -22.48 -12.08
CA GLY A 152 -4.48 -23.39 -13.21
C GLY A 152 -5.98 -23.66 -13.41
N VAL A 153 -6.46 -23.65 -14.66
CA VAL A 153 -7.89 -23.93 -14.99
C VAL A 153 -8.40 -25.23 -14.34
N ARG A 154 -7.55 -26.25 -14.22
CA ARG A 154 -7.88 -27.49 -13.52
C ARG A 154 -7.99 -27.35 -12.01
N ALA A 155 -7.13 -26.52 -11.40
CA ALA A 155 -7.18 -26.23 -9.98
C ALA A 155 -8.48 -25.47 -9.64
N ALA A 156 -8.89 -24.50 -10.46
CA ALA A 156 -10.11 -23.73 -10.27
C ALA A 156 -11.40 -24.58 -10.36
N LEU A 157 -11.40 -25.61 -11.21
CA LEU A 157 -12.56 -26.50 -11.42
C LEU A 157 -12.74 -27.59 -10.35
N PHE A 158 -11.65 -27.96 -9.65
CA PHE A 158 -11.64 -29.06 -8.68
C PHE A 158 -11.09 -28.67 -7.31
N ALA A 159 -10.92 -27.38 -7.05
CA ALA A 159 -10.35 -26.87 -5.80
C ALA A 159 -11.29 -27.18 -4.62
N LYS A 160 -10.88 -28.14 -3.81
CA LYS A 160 -11.34 -28.24 -2.42
C LYS A 160 -10.31 -27.53 -1.55
N LEU A 161 -10.80 -26.61 -0.72
CA LEU A 161 -9.94 -25.98 0.28
C LEU A 161 -9.23 -27.02 1.15
N SER A 162 -7.90 -26.91 1.27
CA SER A 162 -7.14 -27.69 2.22
C SER A 162 -7.49 -27.28 3.65
N ALA A 163 -7.14 -28.13 4.64
CA ALA A 163 -7.31 -27.79 6.04
C ALA A 163 -6.54 -26.50 6.39
N THR A 164 -5.30 -26.36 5.92
CA THR A 164 -4.46 -25.16 6.12
C THR A 164 -5.09 -23.88 5.54
N GLN A 165 -5.72 -23.97 4.38
CA GLN A 165 -6.41 -22.81 3.78
C GLN A 165 -7.64 -22.40 4.60
N ARG A 166 -8.39 -23.37 5.13
CA ARG A 166 -9.54 -23.09 6.01
C ARG A 166 -9.09 -22.46 7.32
N GLU A 167 -8.03 -22.96 7.91
CA GLU A 167 -7.41 -22.38 9.10
C GLU A 167 -6.97 -20.93 8.83
N ARG A 168 -6.31 -20.69 7.70
CA ARG A 168 -5.90 -19.34 7.30
C ARG A 168 -7.08 -18.39 7.13
N ILE A 169 -8.19 -18.82 6.52
CA ILE A 169 -9.41 -18.01 6.42
C ILE A 169 -9.96 -17.72 7.83
N ALA A 170 -10.00 -18.72 8.72
CA ALA A 170 -10.48 -18.52 10.08
C ALA A 170 -9.62 -17.52 10.87
N GLU A 171 -8.30 -17.60 10.76
CA GLU A 171 -7.37 -16.62 11.35
C GLU A 171 -7.64 -15.20 10.84
N ILE A 172 -7.80 -15.02 9.53
CA ILE A 172 -8.10 -13.73 8.93
C ILE A 172 -9.46 -13.21 9.42
N LEU A 173 -10.49 -14.05 9.43
CA LEU A 173 -11.82 -13.69 9.93
C LEU A 173 -11.79 -13.26 11.40
N GLN A 174 -10.99 -13.93 12.22
CA GLN A 174 -10.79 -13.54 13.61
C GLN A 174 -10.09 -12.19 13.71
N LEU A 175 -9.03 -11.97 12.90
CA LEU A 175 -8.25 -10.74 12.88
C LEU A 175 -9.08 -9.53 12.46
N VAL A 176 -9.95 -9.69 11.45
CA VAL A 176 -10.84 -8.61 10.97
C VAL A 176 -12.20 -8.59 11.67
N HIS A 177 -12.36 -9.30 12.80
CA HIS A 177 -13.58 -9.34 13.63
C HIS A 177 -14.85 -9.82 12.91
N LEU A 178 -14.71 -10.63 11.86
CA LEU A 178 -15.84 -11.16 11.07
C LEU A 178 -16.06 -12.67 11.23
N LEU A 179 -15.38 -13.33 12.19
CA LEU A 179 -15.55 -14.77 12.39
C LEU A 179 -17.02 -15.18 12.69
N PRO A 180 -17.80 -14.43 13.51
CA PRO A 180 -19.22 -14.75 13.72
C PRO A 180 -20.08 -14.63 12.46
N GLU A 181 -19.65 -13.79 11.51
CA GLU A 181 -20.35 -13.49 10.27
C GLU A 181 -19.90 -14.35 9.07
N ALA A 182 -19.04 -15.36 9.30
CA ALA A 182 -18.38 -16.14 8.25
C ALA A 182 -19.34 -16.67 7.15
N HIS A 183 -20.54 -17.09 7.54
CA HIS A 183 -21.55 -17.64 6.62
C HIS A 183 -22.61 -16.63 6.18
N ARG A 184 -22.53 -15.38 6.65
CA ARG A 184 -23.44 -14.31 6.25
C ARG A 184 -23.11 -13.82 4.85
N ILE A 185 -24.13 -13.51 4.06
CA ILE A 185 -23.98 -12.89 2.74
C ILE A 185 -23.37 -11.51 2.90
N ALA A 186 -22.28 -11.22 2.17
CA ALA A 186 -21.51 -9.99 2.31
C ALA A 186 -22.32 -8.72 2.01
N GLY A 187 -23.31 -8.80 1.13
CA GLY A 187 -24.23 -7.70 0.84
C GLY A 187 -25.01 -7.21 2.06
N LEU A 188 -25.23 -8.07 3.07
CA LEU A 188 -25.97 -7.78 4.31
C LEU A 188 -25.09 -7.20 5.44
N LEU A 189 -23.80 -7.06 5.22
CA LEU A 189 -22.86 -6.46 6.17
C LEU A 189 -23.06 -4.95 6.25
N SER A 190 -22.72 -4.34 7.42
CA SER A 190 -22.59 -2.90 7.56
C SER A 190 -21.47 -2.37 6.65
N HIS A 191 -21.44 -1.04 6.47
CA HIS A 191 -20.37 -0.42 5.70
C HIS A 191 -18.99 -0.73 6.29
N GLY A 192 -18.81 -0.56 7.59
CA GLY A 192 -17.55 -0.88 8.29
C GLY A 192 -17.17 -2.35 8.19
N GLN A 193 -18.15 -3.27 8.33
CA GLN A 193 -17.91 -4.71 8.15
C GLN A 193 -17.47 -5.05 6.73
N LYS A 194 -18.02 -4.40 5.68
CA LYS A 194 -17.55 -4.56 4.30
C LYS A 194 -16.11 -4.07 4.14
N GLN A 195 -15.74 -2.96 4.78
CA GLN A 195 -14.36 -2.46 4.80
C GLN A 195 -13.41 -3.47 5.45
N TRP A 196 -13.79 -4.07 6.60
CA TRP A 196 -13.00 -5.12 7.25
C TRP A 196 -12.88 -6.37 6.39
N LEU A 197 -13.95 -6.77 5.70
CA LEU A 197 -13.89 -7.91 4.77
C LEU A 197 -12.91 -7.63 3.64
N GLU A 198 -12.92 -6.44 3.06
CA GLU A 198 -11.96 -6.05 2.01
C GLU A 198 -10.52 -6.10 2.53
N ILE A 199 -10.24 -5.58 3.75
CA ILE A 199 -8.93 -5.69 4.38
C ILE A 199 -8.54 -7.16 4.55
N GLY A 200 -9.47 -8.01 5.00
CA GLY A 200 -9.27 -9.46 5.10
C GLY A 200 -8.92 -10.11 3.76
N MET A 201 -9.60 -9.71 2.68
CA MET A 201 -9.30 -10.19 1.31
C MET A 201 -7.90 -9.78 0.84
N LEU A 202 -7.44 -8.57 1.21
CA LEU A 202 -6.07 -8.14 0.93
C LEU A 202 -5.06 -8.95 1.74
N LEU A 203 -5.31 -9.19 3.03
CA LEU A 203 -4.44 -10.00 3.89
C LEU A 203 -4.36 -11.46 3.43
N ALA A 204 -5.41 -11.99 2.81
CA ALA A 204 -5.42 -13.33 2.22
C ALA A 204 -4.43 -13.47 1.05
N GLN A 205 -3.99 -12.36 0.47
CA GLN A 205 -2.96 -12.32 -0.59
C GLN A 205 -1.53 -12.23 -0.05
N GLU A 206 -1.34 -12.27 1.27
CA GLU A 206 -0.04 -12.20 1.96
C GLU A 206 0.82 -11.01 1.50
N PRO A 207 0.29 -9.77 1.55
CA PRO A 207 1.01 -8.61 1.07
C PRO A 207 2.21 -8.27 1.96
N VAL A 208 3.27 -7.77 1.35
CA VAL A 208 4.39 -7.14 2.08
C VAL A 208 4.09 -5.68 2.36
N LEU A 209 3.46 -5.00 1.37
CA LEU A 209 3.06 -3.60 1.46
C LEU A 209 1.55 -3.46 1.22
N LEU A 210 0.87 -2.86 2.18
CA LEU A 210 -0.54 -2.47 2.10
C LEU A 210 -0.65 -0.96 1.89
N LEU A 211 -1.34 -0.57 0.83
CA LEU A 211 -1.73 0.80 0.55
C LEU A 211 -3.20 0.97 0.90
N LEU A 212 -3.50 1.82 1.86
CA LEU A 212 -4.83 2.00 2.45
C LEU A 212 -5.29 3.45 2.20
N ASP A 213 -6.30 3.61 1.34
CA ASP A 213 -6.82 4.91 0.91
C ASP A 213 -8.13 5.18 1.67
N GLU A 214 -8.09 6.11 2.63
CA GLU A 214 -9.20 6.48 3.50
C GLU A 214 -9.93 5.25 4.11
N PRO A 215 -9.20 4.37 4.81
CA PRO A 215 -9.73 3.08 5.23
C PRO A 215 -10.87 3.14 6.23
N VAL A 216 -11.07 4.28 6.92
CA VAL A 216 -12.14 4.46 7.94
C VAL A 216 -13.26 5.37 7.48
N ALA A 217 -13.27 5.78 6.20
CA ALA A 217 -14.32 6.64 5.67
C ALA A 217 -15.71 6.02 5.87
N GLY A 218 -16.63 6.76 6.54
CA GLY A 218 -18.00 6.31 6.81
C GLY A 218 -18.15 5.27 7.93
N MET A 219 -17.10 5.01 8.70
CA MET A 219 -17.15 4.18 9.90
C MET A 219 -17.64 4.99 11.12
N THR A 220 -18.21 4.28 12.09
CA THR A 220 -18.47 4.82 13.43
C THR A 220 -17.17 4.98 14.22
N ASP A 221 -17.19 5.74 15.32
CA ASP A 221 -16.02 5.90 16.19
C ASP A 221 -15.52 4.54 16.71
N GLU A 222 -16.42 3.63 17.10
CA GLU A 222 -16.07 2.30 17.58
C GLU A 222 -15.42 1.44 16.46
N GLU A 223 -15.96 1.49 15.23
CA GLU A 223 -15.38 0.79 14.08
C GLU A 223 -14.01 1.36 13.72
N THR A 224 -13.83 2.67 13.85
CA THR A 224 -12.55 3.37 13.62
C THR A 224 -11.49 2.95 14.64
N GLU A 225 -11.84 2.89 15.93
CA GLU A 225 -10.93 2.41 16.99
C GLU A 225 -10.50 0.96 16.74
N ARG A 226 -11.43 0.07 16.43
CA ARG A 226 -11.13 -1.33 16.10
C ARG A 226 -10.25 -1.46 14.86
N THR A 227 -10.45 -0.58 13.87
CA THR A 227 -9.61 -0.55 12.66
C THR A 227 -8.19 -0.08 12.99
N ALA A 228 -8.04 0.90 13.89
CA ALA A 228 -6.72 1.31 14.37
C ALA A 228 -6.00 0.15 15.09
N GLU A 229 -6.68 -0.55 15.99
CA GLU A 229 -6.13 -1.73 16.67
C GLU A 229 -5.70 -2.80 15.66
N LEU A 230 -6.54 -3.11 14.67
CA LEU A 230 -6.22 -4.05 13.59
C LEU A 230 -4.92 -3.63 12.90
N PHE A 231 -4.79 -2.39 12.44
CA PHE A 231 -3.58 -1.94 11.73
C PHE A 231 -2.34 -1.99 12.62
N LEU A 232 -2.47 -1.67 13.90
CA LEU A 232 -1.36 -1.79 14.85
C LEU A 232 -0.87 -3.24 15.04
N THR A 233 -1.76 -4.23 14.92
CA THR A 233 -1.36 -5.65 14.97
C THR A 233 -0.63 -6.12 13.71
N LEU A 234 -0.82 -5.41 12.59
CA LEU A 234 -0.17 -5.71 11.31
C LEU A 234 1.24 -5.12 11.21
N VAL A 235 1.54 -4.06 11.98
CA VAL A 235 2.86 -3.40 11.98
C VAL A 235 3.97 -4.40 12.30
N GLY A 236 5.06 -4.33 11.57
CA GLY A 236 6.20 -5.24 11.70
C GLY A 236 6.06 -6.54 10.90
N LYS A 237 4.84 -7.01 10.65
CA LYS A 237 4.56 -8.13 9.74
C LYS A 237 4.36 -7.66 8.31
N HIS A 238 3.73 -6.51 8.16
CA HIS A 238 3.44 -5.83 6.90
C HIS A 238 3.91 -4.39 6.99
N SER A 239 4.33 -3.81 5.87
CA SER A 239 4.49 -2.36 5.74
C SER A 239 3.13 -1.77 5.35
N LEU A 240 2.74 -0.65 5.98
CA LEU A 240 1.46 0.00 5.75
C LEU A 240 1.68 1.45 5.35
N VAL A 241 1.05 1.87 4.26
CA VAL A 241 0.91 3.28 3.88
C VAL A 241 -0.56 3.62 3.98
N VAL A 242 -0.91 4.50 4.90
CA VAL A 242 -2.28 4.92 5.20
C VAL A 242 -2.46 6.36 4.78
N VAL A 243 -3.27 6.60 3.76
CA VAL A 243 -3.68 7.94 3.36
C VAL A 243 -4.94 8.30 4.11
N GLU A 244 -4.92 9.37 4.88
CA GLU A 244 -6.03 9.78 5.73
C GLU A 244 -6.14 11.29 5.87
N HIS A 245 -7.31 11.74 6.25
CA HIS A 245 -7.61 13.13 6.61
C HIS A 245 -8.22 13.24 8.02
N ASP A 246 -8.60 12.13 8.63
CA ASP A 246 -9.04 12.07 10.03
C ASP A 246 -7.83 12.09 10.98
N MET A 247 -7.61 13.25 11.62
CA MET A 247 -6.46 13.43 12.52
C MET A 247 -6.56 12.60 13.79
N LYS A 248 -7.77 12.23 14.26
CA LYS A 248 -7.93 11.33 15.40
C LYS A 248 -7.42 9.93 15.05
N PHE A 249 -7.81 9.44 13.89
CA PHE A 249 -7.34 8.13 13.42
C PHE A 249 -5.84 8.12 13.17
N VAL A 250 -5.29 9.20 12.57
CA VAL A 250 -3.84 9.35 12.40
C VAL A 250 -3.11 9.34 13.74
N ASP A 251 -3.64 10.01 14.77
CA ASP A 251 -3.05 10.02 16.12
C ASP A 251 -3.07 8.61 16.75
N MET A 252 -4.19 7.88 16.65
CA MET A 252 -4.29 6.50 17.12
C MET A 252 -3.24 5.60 16.46
N LEU A 253 -3.01 5.74 15.15
CA LEU A 253 -2.04 4.94 14.40
C LEU A 253 -0.60 5.31 14.74
N THR A 254 -0.31 6.58 14.88
CA THR A 254 1.07 7.06 15.08
C THR A 254 1.54 6.92 16.51
N GLN A 255 0.62 6.98 17.49
CA GLN A 255 0.93 6.90 18.92
C GLN A 255 2.05 7.88 19.32
N GLY A 256 2.10 9.06 18.69
CA GLY A 256 3.07 10.12 18.94
C GLY A 256 4.52 9.82 18.54
N ARG A 257 4.80 8.69 17.87
CA ARG A 257 6.19 8.27 17.55
C ARG A 257 6.40 7.78 16.12
N ARG A 258 5.33 7.39 15.40
CA ARG A 258 5.46 6.99 13.99
C ARG A 258 5.44 8.21 13.09
N LYS A 259 6.03 8.04 11.92
CA LYS A 259 6.17 9.14 10.96
C LYS A 259 4.85 9.44 10.25
N VAL A 260 4.60 10.73 10.09
CA VAL A 260 3.57 11.31 9.23
C VAL A 260 4.26 12.07 8.12
N THR A 261 3.84 11.87 6.89
CA THR A 261 4.30 12.62 5.72
C THR A 261 3.16 13.52 5.24
N VAL A 262 3.43 14.80 5.09
CA VAL A 262 2.49 15.78 4.54
C VAL A 262 2.78 15.98 3.08
N LEU A 263 1.78 15.72 2.22
CA LEU A 263 1.84 16.05 0.80
C LEU A 263 1.14 17.37 0.52
N HIS A 264 1.76 18.17 -0.33
CA HIS A 264 1.20 19.41 -0.85
C HIS A 264 1.71 19.66 -2.27
N GLU A 265 0.82 20.03 -3.19
CA GLU A 265 1.15 20.31 -4.60
C GLU A 265 2.04 19.25 -5.26
N GLY A 266 1.76 17.98 -4.96
CA GLY A 266 2.47 16.85 -5.54
C GLY A 266 3.86 16.57 -4.98
N SER A 267 4.26 17.25 -3.90
CA SER A 267 5.57 17.10 -3.25
C SER A 267 5.41 16.78 -1.76
N VAL A 268 6.48 16.28 -1.12
CA VAL A 268 6.57 16.16 0.34
C VAL A 268 6.86 17.54 0.92
N LEU A 269 5.91 18.08 1.69
CA LEU A 269 6.04 19.35 2.37
C LEU A 269 6.78 19.22 3.72
N ALA A 270 6.43 18.20 4.48
CA ALA A 270 7.01 17.93 5.79
C ALA A 270 6.94 16.45 6.14
N GLU A 271 7.88 15.98 6.94
CA GLU A 271 7.91 14.63 7.49
C GLU A 271 8.40 14.67 8.95
N GLY A 272 7.73 13.94 9.83
CA GLY A 272 8.08 13.86 11.24
C GLY A 272 6.99 13.16 12.05
N THR A 273 7.04 13.27 13.37
CA THR A 273 5.93 12.86 14.24
C THR A 273 4.71 13.76 14.01
N LEU A 274 3.53 13.31 14.39
CA LEU A 274 2.30 14.11 14.24
C LEU A 274 2.44 15.49 14.92
N ALA A 275 3.03 15.55 16.11
CA ALA A 275 3.25 16.81 16.84
C ALA A 275 4.21 17.77 16.10
N GLU A 276 5.30 17.24 15.54
CA GLU A 276 6.24 18.04 14.75
C GLU A 276 5.59 18.60 13.49
N VAL A 277 4.82 17.79 12.80
CA VAL A 277 4.10 18.18 11.58
C VAL A 277 3.02 19.23 11.89
N GLN A 278 2.26 19.06 12.98
CA GLN A 278 1.22 20.01 13.39
C GLN A 278 1.79 21.36 13.85
N SER A 279 3.04 21.38 14.33
CA SER A 279 3.72 22.62 14.74
C SER A 279 4.48 23.30 13.59
N ASN A 280 4.58 22.68 12.42
CA ASN A 280 5.26 23.24 11.27
C ASN A 280 4.46 24.37 10.65
N THR A 281 5.03 25.57 10.57
CA THR A 281 4.36 26.78 10.05
C THR A 281 3.88 26.62 8.62
N GLN A 282 4.66 25.97 7.75
CA GLN A 282 4.29 25.74 6.36
C GLN A 282 3.07 24.80 6.26
N VAL A 283 3.01 23.77 7.12
CA VAL A 283 1.85 22.87 7.18
C VAL A 283 0.62 23.61 7.67
N ILE A 284 0.74 24.43 8.73
CA ILE A 284 -0.34 25.25 9.26
C ILE A 284 -0.91 26.18 8.17
N ASP A 285 -0.04 26.87 7.44
CA ASP A 285 -0.44 27.81 6.37
C ASP A 285 -1.22 27.08 5.25
N VAL A 286 -0.78 25.89 4.85
CA VAL A 286 -1.45 25.06 3.84
C VAL A 286 -2.85 24.63 4.29
N TYR A 287 -3.02 24.24 5.57
CA TYR A 287 -4.32 23.80 6.09
C TYR A 287 -5.25 24.97 6.44
N LEU A 288 -4.72 26.15 6.74
CA LEU A 288 -5.49 27.37 6.98
C LEU A 288 -5.78 28.18 5.71
N GLY A 289 -5.24 27.75 4.55
CA GLY A 289 -5.45 28.41 3.26
C GLY A 289 -4.82 29.81 3.18
N ARG A 290 -3.68 30.02 3.82
CA ARG A 290 -2.91 31.27 3.80
C ARG A 290 -1.79 31.25 2.79
#